data_8b9bbc1074d0cd642428ac6a17f6d9a0
#
_entry.id   8b9bbc1074d0cd642428ac6a17f6d9a0
#
_cell.length_a   1.000
_cell.length_b   1.000
_cell.length_c   1.000
_cell.angle_alpha   90.00
_cell.angle_beta   90.00
_cell.angle_gamma   90.00
#
_symmetry.space_group_name_H-M   'P 1'
#
loop_
_entity.id
_entity.type
_entity.pdbx_description
1 polymer ?
#
loop_
_entity_poly.entity_id
_entity_poly.type
_entity_poly.pdbx_seq_one_letter_code
_entity_poly.pdbx_strand_id
1 'polypeptide(L)'
;ISAKTHGIGQQTLRHRAPEEPNHTFVVVCGHAGVKTGEDGPTHAEPQALQVFQENFPGDVMITLTPWDPNELWPLVAEGLLQRPAVLAPFVTRPNEVLVDRAELGLAPPEAAVKGVYKLLEANGTPEATVIYQGSDVAYAFLQGVLPQLRQTGMNLDVYYISSVELFDRLDADERNAIFPASAAQSAMMFTGFTAATTYRWVMSERGREFTRYPWHQGYFLGSGPGEVCLEQAGMHGEAQWEIIRRFVKGRQPAQLRSA
;
A
#
# COMPACT_ATOMS: atom_id res chain seq x y z
N ILE A 1 2.08 13.42 -19.17
CA ILE A 1 2.77 13.63 -20.45
C ILE A 1 4.29 13.62 -20.24
N SER A 2 4.85 14.43 -19.33
CA SER A 2 6.30 14.53 -19.11
C SER A 2 6.96 13.17 -18.80
N ALA A 3 6.38 12.38 -17.89
CA ALA A 3 6.90 11.04 -17.57
C ALA A 3 6.91 10.12 -18.79
N LYS A 4 5.87 10.15 -19.62
CA LYS A 4 5.80 9.35 -20.85
C LYS A 4 6.87 9.79 -21.85
N THR A 5 7.02 11.09 -22.08
CA THR A 5 8.01 11.63 -23.03
C THR A 5 9.43 11.29 -22.58
N HIS A 6 9.72 11.45 -21.29
CA HIS A 6 11.02 11.08 -20.72
C HIS A 6 11.26 9.58 -20.84
N GLY A 7 10.26 8.75 -20.53
CA GLY A 7 10.34 7.29 -20.67
C GLY A 7 10.65 6.84 -22.09
N ILE A 8 9.98 7.40 -23.10
CA ILE A 8 10.26 7.11 -24.51
C ILE A 8 11.69 7.51 -24.87
N GLY A 9 12.15 8.68 -24.42
CA GLY A 9 13.51 9.15 -24.65
C GLY A 9 14.56 8.20 -24.06
N GLN A 10 14.37 7.79 -22.80
CA GLN A 10 15.29 6.88 -22.12
C GLN A 10 15.29 5.48 -22.73
N GLN A 11 14.16 4.94 -23.12
CA GLN A 11 14.09 3.65 -23.82
C GLN A 11 14.81 3.73 -25.17
N THR A 12 14.60 4.81 -25.93
CA THR A 12 15.29 5.03 -27.20
C THR A 12 16.81 5.12 -27.01
N LEU A 13 17.25 5.82 -25.97
CA LEU A 13 18.66 5.96 -25.65
C LEU A 13 19.29 4.60 -25.31
N ARG A 14 18.66 3.79 -24.49
CA ARG A 14 19.12 2.43 -24.14
C ARG A 14 19.30 1.53 -25.36
N HIS A 15 18.42 1.66 -26.37
CA HIS A 15 18.51 0.86 -27.58
C HIS A 15 19.56 1.35 -28.56
N ARG A 16 19.79 2.67 -28.67
CA ARG A 16 20.66 3.28 -29.64
C ARG A 16 22.07 3.60 -29.13
N ALA A 17 22.19 3.85 -27.84
CA ALA A 17 23.42 4.22 -27.18
C ALA A 17 23.47 3.63 -25.76
N PRO A 18 23.65 2.30 -25.62
CA PRO A 18 23.56 1.61 -24.32
C PRO A 18 24.69 2.04 -23.35
N GLU A 19 25.75 2.61 -23.83
CA GLU A 19 26.84 3.16 -23.01
C GLU A 19 26.51 4.53 -22.42
N GLU A 20 25.51 5.23 -22.93
CA GLU A 20 25.14 6.54 -22.39
C GLU A 20 24.53 6.41 -21.01
N PRO A 21 24.83 7.35 -20.09
CA PRO A 21 24.27 7.30 -18.73
C PRO A 21 22.75 7.42 -18.76
N ASN A 22 22.10 6.52 -18.03
CA ASN A 22 20.66 6.59 -17.83
C ASN A 22 20.35 7.65 -16.77
N HIS A 23 19.48 8.59 -17.09
CA HIS A 23 19.04 9.65 -16.18
C HIS A 23 17.64 9.36 -15.66
N THR A 24 17.54 8.94 -14.41
CA THR A 24 16.25 8.79 -13.73
C THR A 24 15.69 10.15 -13.36
N PHE A 25 14.49 10.44 -13.81
CA PHE A 25 13.74 11.61 -13.37
C PHE A 25 12.92 11.27 -12.12
N VAL A 26 13.18 11.96 -11.02
CA VAL A 26 12.45 11.76 -9.76
C VAL A 26 11.28 12.72 -9.68
N VAL A 27 10.06 12.17 -9.53
CA VAL A 27 8.82 12.94 -9.38
C VAL A 27 8.23 12.63 -8.01
N VAL A 28 8.35 13.54 -7.07
CA VAL A 28 7.77 13.38 -5.73
C VAL A 28 6.32 13.84 -5.73
N CYS A 29 5.39 12.95 -5.38
CA CYS A 29 4.01 13.29 -5.07
C CYS A 29 3.87 13.47 -3.56
N GLY A 30 3.70 14.72 -3.10
CA GLY A 30 3.54 15.07 -1.69
C GLY A 30 2.07 15.11 -1.21
N HIS A 31 1.11 14.64 -2.02
CA HIS A 31 -0.31 14.68 -1.71
C HIS A 31 -0.93 13.28 -1.67
N ALA A 32 -0.13 12.27 -1.28
CA ALA A 32 -0.59 10.89 -1.21
C ALA A 32 -1.56 10.66 -0.04
N GLY A 33 -2.68 10.03 -0.35
CA GLY A 33 -3.67 9.64 0.65
C GLY A 33 -4.53 10.78 1.19
N VAL A 34 -5.25 10.51 2.28
CA VAL A 34 -6.22 11.43 2.88
C VAL A 34 -5.64 12.35 3.96
N LYS A 35 -4.44 12.08 4.45
CA LYS A 35 -3.78 12.92 5.47
C LYS A 35 -3.42 14.33 4.98
N THR A 36 -3.52 14.59 3.70
CA THR A 36 -3.37 15.93 3.11
C THR A 36 -4.66 16.75 3.14
N GLY A 37 -5.64 16.32 3.91
CA GLY A 37 -6.95 16.96 4.03
C GLY A 37 -6.94 18.41 4.53
N GLU A 38 -5.85 18.88 5.16
CA GLU A 38 -5.68 20.30 5.54
C GLU A 38 -5.67 21.21 4.31
N ASP A 39 -5.17 20.74 3.19
CA ASP A 39 -5.21 21.46 1.91
C ASP A 39 -6.58 21.39 1.22
N GLY A 40 -7.49 20.56 1.73
CA GLY A 40 -8.84 20.37 1.21
C GLY A 40 -8.93 19.32 0.08
N PRO A 41 -10.16 19.04 -0.36
CA PRO A 41 -10.44 17.95 -1.30
C PRO A 41 -9.86 18.16 -2.70
N THR A 42 -9.42 19.37 -3.03
CA THR A 42 -8.79 19.69 -4.32
C THR A 42 -7.30 19.38 -4.36
N HIS A 43 -6.68 19.06 -3.23
CA HIS A 43 -5.25 18.75 -3.12
C HIS A 43 -4.96 17.30 -2.76
N ALA A 44 -5.85 16.63 -2.02
CA ALA A 44 -5.73 15.21 -1.80
C ALA A 44 -5.95 14.47 -3.14
N GLU A 45 -4.92 13.76 -3.62
CA GLU A 45 -4.95 13.11 -4.93
C GLU A 45 -4.76 11.59 -4.84
N PRO A 46 -5.73 10.85 -4.26
CA PRO A 46 -5.68 9.39 -4.23
C PRO A 46 -5.56 8.74 -5.62
N GLN A 47 -6.06 9.41 -6.66
CA GLN A 47 -6.03 8.93 -8.04
C GLN A 47 -4.67 9.08 -8.73
N ALA A 48 -3.76 9.91 -8.22
CA ALA A 48 -2.47 10.11 -8.86
C ALA A 48 -1.67 8.82 -8.97
N LEU A 49 -1.68 7.96 -7.92
CA LEU A 49 -1.01 6.67 -7.98
C LEU A 49 -1.59 5.77 -9.08
N GLN A 50 -2.91 5.75 -9.25
CA GLN A 50 -3.58 4.97 -10.30
C GLN A 50 -3.13 5.35 -11.71
N VAL A 51 -2.74 6.60 -11.93
CA VAL A 51 -2.24 7.07 -13.24
C VAL A 51 -0.82 6.58 -13.49
N PHE A 52 -0.02 6.37 -12.46
CA PHE A 52 1.40 6.00 -12.59
C PHE A 52 1.63 4.50 -12.42
N GLN A 53 1.05 3.90 -11.38
CA GLN A 53 1.26 2.50 -11.04
C GLN A 53 0.73 1.59 -12.14
N GLU A 54 1.54 0.64 -12.60
CA GLU A 54 1.21 -0.39 -13.60
C GLU A 54 0.77 0.15 -14.99
N ASN A 55 0.94 1.44 -15.26
CA ASN A 55 0.48 2.05 -16.53
C ASN A 55 1.61 2.36 -17.52
N PHE A 56 2.84 1.97 -17.20
CA PHE A 56 4.00 2.17 -18.04
C PHE A 56 4.74 0.85 -18.28
N PRO A 57 5.52 0.75 -19.37
CA PRO A 57 6.43 -0.39 -19.55
C PRO A 57 7.35 -0.57 -18.34
N GLY A 58 7.72 -1.81 -18.04
CA GLY A 58 8.36 -2.18 -16.77
C GLY A 58 9.70 -1.48 -16.44
N ASP A 59 10.39 -0.93 -17.43
CA ASP A 59 11.65 -0.20 -17.27
C ASP A 59 11.47 1.34 -17.24
N VAL A 60 10.25 1.83 -17.39
CA VAL A 60 9.97 3.26 -17.47
C VAL A 60 9.63 3.86 -16.12
N MET A 61 8.73 3.24 -15.37
CA MET A 61 8.20 3.81 -14.14
C MET A 61 8.41 2.86 -12.97
N ILE A 62 8.83 3.42 -11.83
CA ILE A 62 8.72 2.77 -10.52
C ILE A 62 8.00 3.75 -9.60
N THR A 63 6.88 3.31 -9.03
CA THR A 63 6.15 4.03 -7.99
C THR A 63 6.53 3.48 -6.62
N LEU A 64 6.73 4.37 -5.65
CA LEU A 64 7.05 4.02 -4.27
C LEU A 64 5.97 4.58 -3.35
N THR A 65 5.44 3.76 -2.46
CA THR A 65 4.43 4.13 -1.46
C THR A 65 4.90 3.77 -0.05
N PRO A 66 5.99 4.40 0.46
CA PRO A 66 6.45 4.16 1.84
C PRO A 66 5.35 4.58 2.82
N TRP A 67 5.18 3.83 3.92
CA TRP A 67 4.27 4.26 4.99
C TRP A 67 5.00 4.87 6.18
N ASP A 68 6.23 4.44 6.44
CA ASP A 68 7.10 4.87 7.52
C ASP A 68 8.30 5.61 6.92
N PRO A 69 8.70 6.75 7.45
CA PRO A 69 9.88 7.48 6.96
C PRO A 69 11.15 6.64 6.87
N ASN A 70 11.30 5.61 7.73
CA ASN A 70 12.43 4.69 7.68
C ASN A 70 12.49 3.84 6.41
N GLU A 71 11.37 3.66 5.70
CA GLU A 71 11.34 2.95 4.40
C GLU A 71 11.81 3.81 3.23
N LEU A 72 11.72 5.14 3.37
CA LEU A 72 11.90 6.02 2.21
C LEU A 72 13.29 5.85 1.60
N TRP A 73 14.33 5.83 2.44
CA TRP A 73 15.69 5.74 1.93
C TRP A 73 16.01 4.38 1.29
N PRO A 74 15.74 3.23 1.93
CA PRO A 74 15.91 1.92 1.28
C PRO A 74 15.16 1.80 -0.05
N LEU A 75 13.90 2.26 -0.10
CA LEU A 75 13.08 2.22 -1.31
C LEU A 75 13.62 3.11 -2.43
N VAL A 76 14.03 4.33 -2.12
CA VAL A 76 14.59 5.25 -3.13
C VAL A 76 15.92 4.69 -3.65
N ALA A 77 16.79 4.17 -2.78
CA ALA A 77 18.05 3.56 -3.18
C ALA A 77 17.80 2.36 -4.10
N GLU A 78 16.93 1.43 -3.73
CA GLU A 78 16.56 0.28 -4.56
C GLU A 78 15.94 0.74 -5.89
N GLY A 79 14.99 1.67 -5.86
CA GLY A 79 14.36 2.20 -7.06
C GLY A 79 15.37 2.80 -8.03
N LEU A 80 16.39 3.54 -7.54
CA LEU A 80 17.45 4.12 -8.37
C LEU A 80 18.40 3.04 -8.93
N LEU A 81 18.70 1.99 -8.15
CA LEU A 81 19.52 0.86 -8.62
C LEU A 81 18.86 0.12 -9.78
N GLN A 82 17.54 0.09 -9.84
CA GLN A 82 16.79 -0.47 -10.97
C GLN A 82 16.84 0.40 -12.23
N ARG A 83 17.38 1.63 -12.13
CA ARG A 83 17.58 2.57 -13.24
C ARG A 83 16.33 2.82 -14.09
N PRO A 84 15.14 3.11 -13.50
CA PRO A 84 13.96 3.45 -14.27
C PRO A 84 14.14 4.79 -14.97
N ALA A 85 13.35 5.06 -16.02
CA ALA A 85 13.30 6.40 -16.57
C ALA A 85 12.69 7.41 -15.58
N VAL A 86 11.68 6.98 -14.81
CA VAL A 86 11.01 7.79 -13.80
C VAL A 86 10.88 7.01 -12.50
N LEU A 87 11.27 7.65 -11.39
CA LEU A 87 11.02 7.16 -10.03
C LEU A 87 10.02 8.12 -9.37
N ALA A 88 8.90 7.60 -8.90
CA ALA A 88 7.81 8.39 -8.35
C ALA A 88 7.48 7.99 -6.90
N PRO A 89 8.13 8.61 -5.89
CA PRO A 89 7.74 8.47 -4.49
C PRO A 89 6.43 9.20 -4.19
N PHE A 90 5.48 8.49 -3.58
CA PHE A 90 4.22 9.00 -3.06
C PHE A 90 4.31 9.09 -1.56
N VAL A 91 4.36 10.32 -1.04
CA VAL A 91 4.53 10.60 0.39
C VAL A 91 3.45 11.55 0.88
N THR A 92 3.18 11.55 2.18
CA THR A 92 2.30 12.52 2.81
C THR A 92 3.07 13.77 3.23
N ARG A 93 2.38 14.90 3.44
CA ARG A 93 2.99 16.15 3.92
C ARG A 93 3.06 16.27 5.44
N PRO A 94 2.07 15.79 6.21
CA PRO A 94 2.17 15.80 7.67
C PRO A 94 3.38 15.04 8.17
N ASN A 95 3.93 15.51 9.28
CA ASN A 95 5.02 14.81 9.96
C ASN A 95 4.51 13.45 10.48
N GLU A 96 5.29 12.40 10.22
CA GLU A 96 5.03 11.08 10.75
C GLU A 96 5.99 10.74 11.89
N VAL A 97 5.50 10.02 12.87
CA VAL A 97 6.30 9.52 13.98
C VAL A 97 7.17 8.36 13.50
N LEU A 98 8.45 8.39 13.83
CA LEU A 98 9.32 7.23 13.57
C LEU A 98 8.88 6.05 14.44
N VAL A 99 8.78 4.88 13.84
CA VAL A 99 8.27 3.66 14.48
C VAL A 99 9.41 2.72 14.80
N ASP A 100 9.53 2.30 16.06
CA ASP A 100 10.36 1.16 16.42
C ASP A 100 9.63 -0.14 16.06
N ARG A 101 9.89 -0.63 14.86
CA ARG A 101 9.23 -1.83 14.33
C ARG A 101 9.61 -3.09 15.08
N ALA A 102 10.84 -3.18 15.60
CA ALA A 102 11.30 -4.36 16.36
C ALA A 102 10.52 -4.48 17.68
N GLU A 103 10.32 -3.37 18.40
CA GLU A 103 9.50 -3.34 19.62
C GLU A 103 8.04 -3.73 19.31
N LEU A 104 7.56 -3.35 18.14
CA LEU A 104 6.20 -3.67 17.70
C LEU A 104 6.07 -5.05 17.03
N GLY A 105 7.15 -5.83 16.91
CA GLY A 105 7.12 -7.14 16.25
C GLY A 105 6.71 -7.06 14.76
N LEU A 106 7.03 -5.95 14.10
CA LEU A 106 6.76 -5.71 12.69
C LEU A 106 8.02 -5.99 11.85
N ALA A 107 7.82 -6.27 10.56
CA ALA A 107 8.93 -6.43 9.63
C ALA A 107 9.82 -5.17 9.58
N PRO A 108 11.15 -5.33 9.44
CA PRO A 108 12.07 -4.20 9.38
C PRO A 108 11.83 -3.35 8.11
N PRO A 109 12.22 -2.06 8.12
CA PRO A 109 12.00 -1.16 6.98
C PRO A 109 12.61 -1.66 5.66
N GLU A 110 13.72 -2.38 5.73
CA GLU A 110 14.41 -2.95 4.58
C GLU A 110 13.57 -4.00 3.83
N ALA A 111 12.57 -4.60 4.48
CA ALA A 111 11.64 -5.52 3.82
C ALA A 111 10.87 -4.84 2.67
N ALA A 112 10.70 -3.53 2.74
CA ALA A 112 9.97 -2.74 1.76
C ALA A 112 10.58 -2.79 0.36
N VAL A 113 11.90 -3.04 0.21
CA VAL A 113 12.58 -3.08 -1.10
C VAL A 113 12.09 -4.21 -2.00
N LYS A 114 11.39 -5.21 -1.45
CA LYS A 114 10.73 -6.27 -2.22
C LYS A 114 9.42 -5.81 -2.89
N GLY A 115 8.98 -4.60 -2.61
CA GLY A 115 7.76 -4.01 -3.17
C GLY A 115 6.45 -4.47 -2.51
N VAL A 116 6.37 -5.72 -2.09
CA VAL A 116 5.33 -6.28 -1.21
C VAL A 116 6.01 -7.08 -0.13
N TYR A 117 5.56 -6.92 1.11
CA TYR A 117 6.12 -7.68 2.22
C TYR A 117 5.07 -7.91 3.31
N LYS A 118 5.30 -8.94 4.12
CA LYS A 118 4.46 -9.24 5.27
C LYS A 118 4.87 -8.33 6.43
N LEU A 119 4.05 -7.30 6.70
CA LEU A 119 4.29 -6.33 7.77
C LEU A 119 4.14 -6.96 9.15
N LEU A 120 3.12 -7.81 9.31
CA LEU A 120 2.89 -8.63 10.51
C LEU A 120 2.57 -10.05 10.08
N GLU A 121 3.27 -11.01 10.64
CA GLU A 121 3.08 -12.43 10.34
C GLU A 121 2.17 -13.09 11.38
N ALA A 122 1.21 -13.87 10.88
CA ALA A 122 0.36 -14.71 11.72
C ALA A 122 1.18 -15.82 12.39
N ASN A 123 0.77 -16.21 13.58
CA ASN A 123 1.31 -17.40 14.22
C ASN A 123 0.60 -18.66 13.69
N GLY A 124 1.21 -19.34 12.72
CA GLY A 124 0.61 -20.48 12.02
C GLY A 124 -0.42 -20.08 10.98
N THR A 125 -1.59 -20.73 10.96
CA THR A 125 -2.63 -20.46 9.94
C THR A 125 -3.37 -19.16 10.24
N PRO A 126 -3.34 -18.15 9.34
CA PRO A 126 -4.06 -16.90 9.53
C PRO A 126 -5.59 -17.09 9.39
N GLU A 127 -6.34 -16.38 10.20
CA GLU A 127 -7.80 -16.29 10.07
C GLU A 127 -8.21 -15.49 8.82
N ALA A 128 -7.40 -14.50 8.45
CA ALA A 128 -7.58 -13.69 7.26
C ALA A 128 -6.27 -13.00 6.86
N THR A 129 -6.26 -12.43 5.66
CA THR A 129 -5.22 -11.52 5.17
C THR A 129 -5.76 -10.10 5.11
N VAL A 130 -4.99 -9.14 5.62
CA VAL A 130 -5.28 -7.70 5.50
C VAL A 130 -4.12 -7.03 4.79
N ILE A 131 -4.41 -6.21 3.79
CA ILE A 131 -3.40 -5.53 2.98
C ILE A 131 -3.52 -4.03 3.19
N TYR A 132 -2.38 -3.35 3.26
CA TYR A 132 -2.30 -1.90 3.38
C TYR A 132 -1.47 -1.30 2.25
N GLN A 133 -1.91 -0.13 1.76
CA GLN A 133 -1.13 0.73 0.87
C GLN A 133 -1.47 2.20 1.16
N GLY A 134 -0.47 2.94 1.61
CA GLY A 134 -0.60 4.34 2.02
C GLY A 134 -0.28 4.53 3.51
N SER A 135 0.46 5.59 3.80
CA SER A 135 0.93 5.90 5.16
C SER A 135 -0.24 6.21 6.11
N ASP A 136 -1.26 6.90 5.61
CA ASP A 136 -2.47 7.26 6.36
C ASP A 136 -3.17 6.04 6.98
N VAL A 137 -3.44 5.02 6.17
CA VAL A 137 -4.12 3.79 6.62
C VAL A 137 -3.21 2.88 7.45
N ALA A 138 -1.89 2.90 7.19
CA ALA A 138 -0.93 2.11 7.95
C ALA A 138 -0.72 2.66 9.37
N TYR A 139 -0.64 3.98 9.55
CA TYR A 139 -0.60 4.58 10.89
C TYR A 139 -1.91 4.37 11.65
N ALA A 140 -3.05 4.42 10.97
CA ALA A 140 -4.33 4.08 11.59
C ALA A 140 -4.37 2.61 12.05
N PHE A 141 -3.77 1.69 11.30
CA PHE A 141 -3.57 0.30 11.73
C PHE A 141 -2.74 0.22 13.02
N LEU A 142 -1.60 0.92 13.09
CA LEU A 142 -0.75 0.89 14.29
C LEU A 142 -1.49 1.40 15.52
N GLN A 143 -2.25 2.47 15.37
CA GLN A 143 -2.91 3.14 16.48
C GLN A 143 -4.16 2.39 16.97
N GLY A 144 -4.94 1.81 16.06
CA GLY A 144 -6.23 1.23 16.41
C GLY A 144 -6.31 -0.29 16.26
N VAL A 145 -5.69 -0.88 15.25
CA VAL A 145 -5.85 -2.31 14.97
C VAL A 145 -4.82 -3.16 15.71
N LEU A 146 -3.54 -2.80 15.65
CA LEU A 146 -2.46 -3.58 16.25
C LEU A 146 -2.63 -3.82 17.76
N PRO A 147 -3.02 -2.83 18.58
CA PRO A 147 -3.31 -3.07 20.00
C PRO A 147 -4.47 -4.05 20.22
N GLN A 148 -5.49 -3.98 19.38
CA GLN A 148 -6.66 -4.88 19.47
C GLN A 148 -6.31 -6.31 19.04
N LEU A 149 -5.46 -6.50 18.05
CA LEU A 149 -4.95 -7.83 17.67
C LEU A 149 -4.24 -8.49 18.85
N ARG A 150 -3.39 -7.74 19.55
CA ARG A 150 -2.67 -8.23 20.72
C ARG A 150 -3.59 -8.58 21.88
N GLN A 151 -4.63 -7.77 22.09
CA GLN A 151 -5.59 -7.97 23.17
C GLN A 151 -6.51 -9.16 22.92
N THR A 152 -6.98 -9.35 21.68
CA THR A 152 -7.96 -10.38 21.33
C THR A 152 -7.35 -11.70 20.91
N GLY A 153 -6.06 -11.70 20.52
CA GLY A 153 -5.39 -12.86 19.95
C GLY A 153 -5.84 -13.22 18.53
N MET A 154 -6.59 -12.32 17.83
CA MET A 154 -6.97 -12.53 16.44
C MET A 154 -5.70 -12.66 15.57
N ASN A 155 -5.63 -13.71 14.77
CA ASN A 155 -4.42 -14.12 14.05
C ASN A 155 -4.51 -13.75 12.56
N LEU A 156 -3.81 -12.70 12.16
CA LEU A 156 -3.85 -12.17 10.80
C LEU A 156 -2.48 -12.15 10.15
N ASP A 157 -2.43 -12.45 8.87
CA ASP A 157 -1.33 -11.98 8.02
C ASP A 157 -1.63 -10.54 7.57
N VAL A 158 -0.71 -9.63 7.84
CA VAL A 158 -0.82 -8.23 7.40
C VAL A 158 0.27 -7.94 6.40
N TYR A 159 -0.11 -7.57 5.19
CA TYR A 159 0.81 -7.19 4.12
C TYR A 159 0.82 -5.70 3.89
N TYR A 160 1.96 -5.20 3.45
CA TYR A 160 2.09 -3.83 2.97
C TYR A 160 2.63 -3.81 1.53
N ILE A 161 2.07 -2.91 0.71
CA ILE A 161 2.51 -2.67 -0.67
C ILE A 161 3.31 -1.37 -0.69
N SER A 162 4.60 -1.47 -0.91
CA SER A 162 5.52 -0.35 -0.99
C SER A 162 5.90 0.02 -2.42
N SER A 163 5.85 -0.93 -3.37
CA SER A 163 6.05 -0.72 -4.80
C SER A 163 5.59 -1.92 -5.61
N VAL A 164 4.63 -1.75 -6.47
CA VAL A 164 4.17 -2.82 -7.36
C VAL A 164 5.24 -3.18 -8.38
N GLU A 165 5.91 -2.20 -8.92
CA GLU A 165 6.93 -2.40 -9.96
C GLU A 165 8.19 -3.07 -9.43
N LEU A 166 8.60 -2.83 -8.17
CA LEU A 166 9.69 -3.58 -7.54
C LEU A 166 9.30 -5.04 -7.32
N PHE A 167 8.07 -5.29 -6.85
CA PHE A 167 7.57 -6.64 -6.68
C PHE A 167 7.51 -7.41 -8.00
N ASP A 168 7.12 -6.77 -9.10
CA ASP A 168 7.02 -7.41 -10.41
C ASP A 168 8.39 -7.76 -11.02
N ARG A 169 9.48 -7.16 -10.54
CA ARG A 169 10.84 -7.50 -10.94
C ARG A 169 11.40 -8.76 -10.28
N LEU A 170 10.79 -9.21 -9.19
CA LEU A 170 11.14 -10.48 -8.56
C LEU A 170 10.76 -11.65 -9.49
N ASP A 171 11.42 -12.77 -9.35
CA ASP A 171 11.01 -13.97 -10.08
C ASP A 171 9.66 -14.53 -9.56
N ALA A 172 9.07 -15.45 -10.31
CA ALA A 172 7.74 -15.97 -9.99
C ALA A 172 7.70 -16.73 -8.67
N ASP A 173 8.76 -17.47 -8.34
CA ASP A 173 8.83 -18.26 -7.12
C ASP A 173 8.96 -17.34 -5.91
N GLU A 174 9.80 -16.30 -6.00
CA GLU A 174 9.96 -15.31 -4.95
C GLU A 174 8.66 -14.52 -4.73
N ARG A 175 7.99 -14.07 -5.80
CA ARG A 175 6.67 -13.41 -5.68
C ARG A 175 5.64 -14.30 -5.00
N ASN A 176 5.58 -15.57 -5.39
CA ASN A 176 4.64 -16.52 -4.80
C ASN A 176 4.98 -16.85 -3.34
N ALA A 177 6.26 -16.87 -2.98
CA ALA A 177 6.69 -17.05 -1.60
C ALA A 177 6.30 -15.86 -0.72
N ILE A 178 6.42 -14.63 -1.24
CA ILE A 178 6.04 -13.41 -0.51
C ILE A 178 4.51 -13.28 -0.42
N PHE A 179 3.82 -13.35 -1.55
CA PHE A 179 2.37 -13.13 -1.64
C PHE A 179 1.70 -14.23 -2.48
N PRO A 180 1.37 -15.36 -1.86
CA PRO A 180 0.75 -16.50 -2.56
C PRO A 180 -0.69 -16.20 -2.95
N ALA A 181 -1.18 -16.90 -3.97
CA ALA A 181 -2.56 -16.77 -4.46
C ALA A 181 -3.62 -16.98 -3.35
N SER A 182 -3.34 -17.83 -2.37
CA SER A 182 -4.19 -18.04 -1.19
C SER A 182 -4.35 -16.78 -0.34
N ALA A 183 -3.30 -15.96 -0.23
CA ALA A 183 -3.36 -14.67 0.46
C ALA A 183 -4.34 -13.73 -0.26
N ALA A 184 -4.24 -13.60 -1.60
CA ALA A 184 -5.16 -12.79 -2.40
C ALA A 184 -6.63 -13.23 -2.27
N GLN A 185 -6.90 -14.54 -2.21
CA GLN A 185 -8.24 -15.10 -2.01
C GLN A 185 -8.79 -14.83 -0.61
N SER A 186 -7.92 -14.74 0.38
CA SER A 186 -8.30 -14.48 1.76
C SER A 186 -8.22 -13.00 2.15
N ALA A 187 -7.85 -12.11 1.25
CA ALA A 187 -7.56 -10.72 1.54
C ALA A 187 -8.78 -9.81 1.56
N MET A 188 -8.67 -8.77 2.36
CA MET A 188 -9.29 -7.46 2.21
C MET A 188 -8.20 -6.38 2.26
N MET A 189 -8.49 -5.15 1.84
CA MET A 189 -7.48 -4.10 1.75
C MET A 189 -7.98 -2.75 2.26
N PHE A 190 -7.07 -2.02 2.92
CA PHE A 190 -7.19 -0.59 3.19
C PHE A 190 -6.15 0.15 2.33
N THR A 191 -6.60 1.10 1.53
CA THR A 191 -5.69 1.92 0.73
C THR A 191 -6.00 3.40 0.89
N GLY A 192 -4.96 4.22 0.99
CA GLY A 192 -5.07 5.68 0.87
C GLY A 192 -5.28 6.15 -0.58
N PHE A 193 -5.36 5.22 -1.53
CA PHE A 193 -5.51 5.48 -2.96
C PHE A 193 -6.86 5.03 -3.49
N THR A 194 -7.01 4.87 -4.79
CA THR A 194 -8.30 4.53 -5.41
C THR A 194 -8.61 3.03 -5.35
N ALA A 195 -9.87 2.68 -5.57
CA ALA A 195 -10.32 1.28 -5.67
C ALA A 195 -9.51 0.47 -6.70
N ALA A 196 -9.10 1.09 -7.80
CA ALA A 196 -8.36 0.40 -8.86
C ALA A 196 -7.04 -0.20 -8.38
N THR A 197 -6.36 0.45 -7.41
CA THR A 197 -5.09 -0.06 -6.85
C THR A 197 -5.26 -1.35 -6.04
N THR A 198 -6.50 -1.74 -5.71
CA THR A 198 -6.80 -2.93 -4.91
C THR A 198 -7.10 -4.18 -5.73
N TYR A 199 -7.44 -4.03 -7.02
CA TYR A 199 -8.02 -5.12 -7.82
C TYR A 199 -7.08 -6.32 -8.02
N ARG A 200 -5.81 -6.07 -8.08
CA ARG A 200 -4.80 -7.12 -8.21
C ARG A 200 -4.66 -7.97 -6.94
N TRP A 201 -4.88 -7.38 -5.78
CA TRP A 201 -4.54 -7.95 -4.48
C TRP A 201 -5.71 -8.62 -3.78
N VAL A 202 -6.94 -8.24 -4.14
CA VAL A 202 -8.16 -8.74 -3.50
C VAL A 202 -9.00 -9.51 -4.52
N MET A 203 -8.95 -10.84 -4.47
CA MET A 203 -9.53 -11.69 -5.50
C MET A 203 -10.93 -12.22 -5.14
N SER A 204 -11.34 -12.20 -3.87
CA SER A 204 -12.67 -12.64 -3.45
C SER A 204 -13.69 -11.51 -3.47
N GLU A 205 -14.94 -11.83 -3.81
CA GLU A 205 -16.07 -10.89 -3.74
C GLU A 205 -16.21 -10.30 -2.33
N ARG A 206 -16.15 -11.16 -1.31
CA ARG A 206 -16.20 -10.74 0.09
C ARG A 206 -15.04 -9.80 0.43
N GLY A 207 -13.83 -10.08 0.00
CA GLY A 207 -12.69 -9.20 0.22
C GLY A 207 -12.92 -7.81 -0.36
N ARG A 208 -13.46 -7.74 -1.57
CA ARG A 208 -13.81 -6.47 -2.23
C ARG A 208 -14.90 -5.71 -1.49
N GLU A 209 -15.93 -6.39 -1.00
CA GLU A 209 -17.00 -5.78 -0.17
C GLU A 209 -16.44 -5.09 1.08
N PHE A 210 -15.44 -5.69 1.72
CA PHE A 210 -14.82 -5.16 2.94
C PHE A 210 -13.64 -4.22 2.68
N THR A 211 -13.15 -4.13 1.46
CA THR A 211 -12.06 -3.22 1.08
C THR A 211 -12.48 -1.76 1.21
N ARG A 212 -11.57 -0.90 1.70
CA ARG A 212 -11.83 0.53 1.90
C ARG A 212 -10.78 1.39 1.20
N TYR A 213 -11.27 2.48 0.64
CA TYR A 213 -10.51 3.52 -0.05
C TYR A 213 -11.15 4.88 0.19
N PRO A 214 -10.50 6.01 -0.03
CA PRO A 214 -10.94 7.33 0.44
C PRO A 214 -12.40 7.71 0.11
N TRP A 215 -12.90 7.31 -1.05
CA TRP A 215 -14.23 7.70 -1.53
C TRP A 215 -15.22 6.54 -1.63
N HIS A 216 -14.98 5.46 -0.88
CA HIS A 216 -15.87 4.29 -0.92
C HIS A 216 -17.31 4.61 -0.45
N GLN A 217 -17.50 5.72 0.27
CA GLN A 217 -18.81 6.19 0.71
C GLN A 217 -19.57 7.00 -0.36
N GLY A 218 -18.93 7.28 -1.53
CA GLY A 218 -19.57 7.93 -2.68
C GLY A 218 -19.49 9.45 -2.68
N TYR A 219 -18.66 10.08 -1.84
CA TYR A 219 -18.44 11.52 -1.80
C TYR A 219 -16.97 11.89 -1.58
N PHE A 220 -16.60 13.12 -1.96
CA PHE A 220 -15.29 13.67 -1.64
C PHE A 220 -15.22 14.05 -0.15
N LEU A 221 -14.03 13.87 0.45
CA LEU A 221 -13.80 14.26 1.82
C LEU A 221 -13.75 15.78 1.97
N GLY A 222 -14.05 16.27 3.16
CA GLY A 222 -13.90 17.68 3.50
C GLY A 222 -12.45 18.12 3.67
N SER A 223 -12.27 19.37 4.12
CA SER A 223 -10.99 19.93 4.51
C SER A 223 -10.84 19.87 6.02
N GLY A 224 -9.67 19.51 6.52
CA GLY A 224 -9.38 19.45 7.97
C GLY A 224 -8.13 18.64 8.31
N PRO A 225 -7.83 18.50 9.60
CA PRO A 225 -6.75 17.63 10.08
C PRO A 225 -6.86 16.21 9.54
N GLY A 226 -5.72 15.56 9.31
CA GLY A 226 -5.66 14.24 8.70
C GLY A 226 -6.51 13.18 9.40
N GLU A 227 -6.56 13.21 10.74
CA GLU A 227 -7.38 12.31 11.54
C GLU A 227 -8.87 12.51 11.28
N VAL A 228 -9.34 13.76 11.16
CA VAL A 228 -10.74 14.08 10.85
C VAL A 228 -11.11 13.57 9.45
N CYS A 229 -10.21 13.72 8.49
CA CYS A 229 -10.41 13.18 7.14
C CYS A 229 -10.45 11.65 7.10
N LEU A 230 -9.61 10.99 7.91
CA LEU A 230 -9.66 9.53 8.08
C LEU A 230 -10.97 9.06 8.75
N GLU A 231 -11.47 9.79 9.74
CA GLU A 231 -12.78 9.52 10.34
C GLU A 231 -13.91 9.66 9.31
N GLN A 232 -13.91 10.76 8.55
CA GLN A 232 -14.86 10.99 7.48
C GLN A 232 -14.83 9.88 6.41
N ALA A 233 -13.63 9.40 6.09
CA ALA A 233 -13.45 8.28 5.17
C ALA A 233 -13.85 6.93 5.77
N GLY A 234 -14.13 6.85 7.08
CA GLY A 234 -14.36 5.57 7.77
C GLY A 234 -13.15 4.63 7.76
N MET A 235 -11.93 5.21 7.76
CA MET A 235 -10.68 4.46 7.66
C MET A 235 -9.72 4.70 8.84
N HIS A 236 -10.17 5.38 9.90
CA HIS A 236 -9.42 5.50 11.15
C HIS A 236 -9.32 4.17 11.90
N GLY A 237 -8.44 4.08 12.89
CA GLY A 237 -8.08 2.81 13.51
C GLY A 237 -9.23 2.00 14.09
N GLU A 238 -10.19 2.64 14.79
CA GLU A 238 -11.37 1.94 15.33
C GLU A 238 -12.29 1.41 14.22
N ALA A 239 -12.51 2.19 13.16
CA ALA A 239 -13.29 1.75 12.02
C ALA A 239 -12.61 0.58 11.29
N GLN A 240 -11.29 0.64 11.10
CA GLN A 240 -10.53 -0.46 10.53
C GLN A 240 -10.70 -1.74 11.36
N TRP A 241 -10.56 -1.64 12.69
CA TRP A 241 -10.74 -2.78 13.59
C TRP A 241 -12.12 -3.41 13.47
N GLU A 242 -13.19 -2.60 13.51
CA GLU A 242 -14.56 -3.10 13.38
C GLU A 242 -14.80 -3.78 12.03
N ILE A 243 -14.27 -3.23 10.94
CA ILE A 243 -14.39 -3.79 9.61
C ILE A 243 -13.66 -5.14 9.53
N ILE A 244 -12.42 -5.22 10.02
CA ILE A 244 -11.63 -6.46 10.06
C ILE A 244 -12.36 -7.53 10.87
N ARG A 245 -12.82 -7.20 12.04
CA ARG A 245 -13.55 -8.12 12.92
C ARG A 245 -14.79 -8.70 12.25
N ARG A 246 -15.55 -7.88 11.52
CA ARG A 246 -16.72 -8.33 10.74
C ARG A 246 -16.30 -9.19 9.54
N PHE A 247 -15.22 -8.85 8.89
CA PHE A 247 -14.66 -9.62 7.78
C PHE A 247 -14.25 -11.03 8.23
N VAL A 248 -13.51 -11.15 9.34
CA VAL A 248 -13.07 -12.43 9.90
C VAL A 248 -14.26 -13.27 10.37
N LYS A 249 -15.18 -12.68 11.16
CA LYS A 249 -16.35 -13.39 11.71
C LYS A 249 -17.21 -14.08 10.65
N GLY A 250 -17.37 -13.49 9.49
CA GLY A 250 -18.17 -14.08 8.42
C GLY A 250 -17.42 -15.15 7.60
N ARG A 251 -16.15 -15.42 7.88
CA ARG A 251 -15.32 -16.47 7.23
C ARG A 251 -15.30 -17.76 8.05
N GLN A 252 -15.62 -17.71 9.35
CA GLN A 252 -15.76 -18.92 10.14
C GLN A 252 -16.88 -19.77 9.52
N PRO A 253 -16.63 -21.06 9.18
CA PRO A 253 -17.68 -21.94 8.72
C PRO A 253 -18.80 -21.88 9.77
N ALA A 254 -20.04 -21.77 9.29
CA ALA A 254 -21.19 -21.83 10.19
C ALA A 254 -21.03 -23.12 11.03
N GLN A 255 -20.65 -22.96 12.28
CA GLN A 255 -20.70 -24.08 13.21
C GLN A 255 -22.13 -24.57 13.13
N LEU A 256 -22.29 -25.81 12.65
CA LEU A 256 -23.55 -26.55 12.65
C LEU A 256 -24.24 -26.22 13.97
N ARG A 257 -25.29 -25.43 13.92
CA ARG A 257 -26.17 -25.27 15.04
C ARG A 257 -26.76 -26.66 15.25
N SER A 258 -26.17 -27.40 16.18
CA SER A 258 -26.79 -28.60 16.71
C SER A 258 -28.13 -28.20 17.28
N ALA A 259 -29.19 -28.69 16.64
CA ALA A 259 -30.56 -28.61 17.11
C ALA A 259 -30.72 -29.38 18.40
#